data_3c95730cc31a22e35e670ceb03419c85
#
_entry.id   3c95730cc31a22e35e670ceb03419c85
#
_cell.length_a   1.000
_cell.length_b   1.000
_cell.length_c   1.000
_cell.angle_alpha   90.00
_cell.angle_beta   90.00
_cell.angle_gamma   90.00
#
_symmetry.space_group_name_H-M   'P 1'
#
loop_
_entity.id
_entity.type
_entity.pdbx_description
1 polymer ?
#
loop_
_entity_poly.entity_id
_entity_poly.type
_entity_poly.pdbx_seq_one_letter_code
_entity_poly.pdbx_strand_id
1 'polypeptide(L)'
;DLLQYVYGAEGCKLLFVGDTAQLPPVGEDESPALRGDVLRGYGLDVEEADLTEVVRQSKGSDVLSGATRLREHLSEGLLDMPVIQGSRRGEVRFLPGDELIEALVDAYSDYGTGDTIVVTRSNKRANVYNGGIRARIFDREDQLARGDLVMAVKNNYFWTEQLLKTLGQN
;
A
#
# COMPACT_ATOMS: atom_id res chain seq x y z
N ASP A 1 0.19 24.14 0.38
CA ASP A 1 -0.72 24.11 -0.78
C ASP A 1 -2.08 23.49 -0.45
N LEU A 2 -2.17 22.22 0.07
CA LEU A 2 -3.44 21.59 0.43
C LEU A 2 -4.20 22.36 1.51
N LEU A 3 -3.53 22.74 2.60
CA LEU A 3 -4.12 23.51 3.69
C LEU A 3 -4.65 24.86 3.21
N GLN A 4 -3.87 25.58 2.40
CA GLN A 4 -4.31 26.86 1.83
C GLN A 4 -5.54 26.69 0.93
N TYR A 5 -5.58 25.61 0.14
CA TYR A 5 -6.73 25.31 -0.72
C TYR A 5 -7.99 25.02 0.09
N VAL A 6 -7.90 24.13 1.08
CA VAL A 6 -9.07 23.73 1.88
C VAL A 6 -9.59 24.88 2.74
N TYR A 7 -8.71 25.61 3.42
CA TYR A 7 -9.08 26.72 4.29
C TYR A 7 -9.21 28.08 3.57
N GLY A 8 -9.10 28.07 2.24
CA GLY A 8 -9.49 29.20 1.40
C GLY A 8 -11.00 29.40 1.29
N ALA A 9 -11.81 28.43 1.73
CA ALA A 9 -13.25 28.52 1.81
C ALA A 9 -13.72 28.42 3.27
N GLU A 10 -14.83 29.09 3.58
CA GLU A 10 -15.41 29.08 4.93
C GLU A 10 -16.06 27.75 5.27
N GLY A 11 -15.97 27.33 6.54
CA GLY A 11 -16.64 26.14 7.08
C GLY A 11 -16.04 24.80 6.65
N CYS A 12 -14.90 24.79 5.95
CA CYS A 12 -14.22 23.56 5.56
C CYS A 12 -13.47 22.95 6.74
N LYS A 13 -13.50 21.62 6.80
CA LYS A 13 -12.71 20.81 7.74
C LYS A 13 -11.89 19.80 6.97
N LEU A 14 -10.72 19.48 7.49
CA LEU A 14 -9.81 18.49 6.92
C LEU A 14 -9.62 17.35 7.92
N LEU A 15 -9.82 16.14 7.47
CA LEU A 15 -9.59 14.93 8.26
C LEU A 15 -8.37 14.19 7.68
N PHE A 16 -7.31 14.06 8.47
CA PHE A 16 -6.20 13.19 8.17
C PHE A 16 -6.42 11.83 8.83
N VAL A 17 -6.24 10.77 8.06
CA VAL A 17 -6.35 9.39 8.53
C VAL A 17 -5.09 8.65 8.12
N GLY A 18 -4.43 8.00 9.07
CA GLY A 18 -3.20 7.28 8.80
C GLY A 18 -2.79 6.36 9.92
N ASP A 19 -1.65 5.75 9.79
CA ASP A 19 -1.08 4.82 10.75
C ASP A 19 0.43 5.05 10.83
N THR A 20 0.92 5.47 11.99
CA THR A 20 2.34 5.78 12.24
C THR A 20 3.24 4.54 12.22
N ALA A 21 2.67 3.33 12.31
CA ALA A 21 3.41 2.07 12.16
C ALA A 21 3.58 1.63 10.68
N GLN A 22 2.94 2.36 9.72
CA GLN A 22 3.15 2.12 8.30
C GLN A 22 4.36 2.93 7.79
N LEU A 23 4.79 2.61 6.54
CA LEU A 23 5.93 3.31 5.94
C LEU A 23 5.68 4.83 5.85
N PRO A 24 6.58 5.65 6.39
CA PRO A 24 6.47 7.09 6.32
C PRO A 24 6.78 7.62 4.91
N PRO A 25 6.55 8.92 4.65
CA PRO A 25 7.03 9.57 3.44
C PRO A 25 8.56 9.45 3.29
N VAL A 26 9.04 9.46 2.05
CA VAL A 26 10.47 9.30 1.75
C VAL A 26 11.27 10.45 2.40
N GLY A 27 12.21 10.09 3.27
CA GLY A 27 13.09 11.05 3.97
C GLY A 27 12.54 11.56 5.29
N GLU A 28 11.41 11.06 5.75
CA GLU A 28 10.79 11.40 7.02
C GLU A 28 10.69 10.15 7.91
N ASP A 29 10.79 10.33 9.22
CA ASP A 29 10.58 9.25 10.18
C ASP A 29 9.09 9.00 10.45
N GLU A 30 8.27 10.03 10.29
CA GLU A 30 6.83 10.00 10.46
C GLU A 30 6.15 11.01 9.54
N SER A 31 4.90 10.76 9.13
CA SER A 31 4.14 11.72 8.32
C SER A 31 3.81 12.98 9.10
N PRO A 32 4.23 14.19 8.66
CA PRO A 32 3.86 15.44 9.30
C PRO A 32 2.34 15.67 9.38
N ALA A 33 1.58 15.06 8.48
CA ALA A 33 0.12 15.15 8.45
C ALA A 33 -0.57 14.39 9.61
N LEU A 34 0.15 13.49 10.29
CA LEU A 34 -0.34 12.75 11.45
C LEU A 34 0.17 13.32 12.78
N ARG A 35 0.92 14.42 12.73
CA ARG A 35 1.48 15.07 13.91
C ARG A 35 0.69 16.32 14.26
N GLY A 36 -0.10 16.26 15.33
CA GLY A 36 -0.93 17.38 15.78
C GLY A 36 -0.11 18.61 16.20
N ASP A 37 1.12 18.43 16.75
CA ASP A 37 2.03 19.52 17.08
C ASP A 37 2.48 20.29 15.83
N VAL A 38 2.78 19.58 14.75
CA VAL A 38 3.15 20.18 13.46
C VAL A 38 1.96 20.95 12.85
N LEU A 39 0.78 20.35 12.87
CA LEU A 39 -0.42 20.98 12.33
C LEU A 39 -0.84 22.22 13.13
N ARG A 40 -0.72 22.20 14.46
CA ARG A 40 -0.93 23.39 15.32
C ARG A 40 0.11 24.47 15.03
N GLY A 41 1.33 24.09 14.65
CA GLY A 41 2.37 25.04 14.19
C GLY A 41 1.96 25.83 12.94
N TYR A 42 1.06 25.31 12.11
CA TYR A 42 0.45 26.03 10.99
C TYR A 42 -0.77 26.88 11.39
N GLY A 43 -1.07 27.00 12.68
CA GLY A 43 -2.18 27.78 13.20
C GLY A 43 -3.54 27.08 13.10
N LEU A 44 -3.55 25.76 12.91
CA LEU A 44 -4.78 24.97 12.85
C LEU A 44 -5.25 24.58 14.25
N ASP A 45 -6.57 24.56 14.44
CA ASP A 45 -7.21 23.92 15.58
C ASP A 45 -7.35 22.42 15.28
N VAL A 46 -6.70 21.57 16.09
CA VAL A 46 -6.50 20.16 15.81
C VAL A 46 -7.02 19.30 16.94
N GLU A 47 -7.97 18.44 16.61
CA GLU A 47 -8.43 17.34 17.45
C GLU A 47 -7.74 16.04 16.97
N GLU A 48 -7.30 15.23 17.91
CA GLU A 48 -6.64 13.95 17.62
C GLU A 48 -7.44 12.81 18.26
N ALA A 49 -7.53 11.68 17.53
CA ALA A 49 -8.18 10.48 18.03
C ALA A 49 -7.42 9.24 17.58
N ASP A 50 -7.06 8.38 18.52
CA ASP A 50 -6.39 7.12 18.24
C ASP A 50 -7.38 5.97 18.21
N LEU A 51 -7.37 5.21 17.11
CA LEU A 51 -8.12 3.98 16.95
C LEU A 51 -7.25 2.80 17.35
N THR A 52 -7.47 2.25 18.53
CA THR A 52 -6.64 1.17 19.10
C THR A 52 -7.19 -0.22 18.92
N GLU A 53 -8.47 -0.36 18.54
CA GLU A 53 -9.12 -1.66 18.38
C GLU A 53 -8.99 -2.16 16.93
N VAL A 54 -8.48 -3.40 16.77
CA VAL A 54 -8.39 -4.06 15.46
C VAL A 54 -9.65 -4.88 15.21
N VAL A 55 -10.44 -4.48 14.21
CA VAL A 55 -11.75 -5.08 13.89
C VAL A 55 -11.67 -6.08 12.72
N ARG A 56 -10.65 -5.95 11.83
CA ARG A 56 -10.59 -6.68 10.55
C ARG A 56 -10.30 -8.16 10.66
N GLN A 57 -9.74 -8.62 11.77
CA GLN A 57 -9.27 -10.01 11.90
C GLN A 57 -9.81 -10.63 13.18
N SER A 58 -10.08 -11.94 13.10
CA SER A 58 -10.58 -12.69 14.26
C SER A 58 -9.53 -12.80 15.36
N LYS A 59 -9.99 -12.85 16.61
CA LYS A 59 -9.12 -13.19 17.74
C LYS A 59 -8.52 -14.57 17.50
N GLY A 60 -7.18 -14.67 17.49
CA GLY A 60 -6.43 -15.90 17.23
C GLY A 60 -5.85 -16.00 15.81
N SER A 61 -5.98 -14.97 14.96
CA SER A 61 -5.31 -14.90 13.68
C SER A 61 -3.78 -14.79 13.84
N ASP A 62 -3.03 -15.63 13.12
CA ASP A 62 -1.56 -15.59 13.07
C ASP A 62 -1.08 -14.24 12.48
N VAL A 63 -1.81 -13.69 11.51
CA VAL A 63 -1.52 -12.41 10.88
C VAL A 63 -1.68 -11.27 11.89
N LEU A 64 -2.79 -11.23 12.63
CA LEU A 64 -3.02 -10.22 13.66
C LEU A 64 -1.97 -10.29 14.77
N SER A 65 -1.66 -11.49 15.25
CA SER A 65 -0.62 -11.72 16.26
C SER A 65 0.74 -11.23 15.79
N GLY A 66 1.10 -11.51 14.54
CA GLY A 66 2.33 -11.03 13.92
C GLY A 66 2.37 -9.51 13.79
N ALA A 67 1.29 -8.90 13.30
CA ALA A 67 1.19 -7.45 13.15
C ALA A 67 1.24 -6.71 14.50
N THR A 68 0.55 -7.22 15.53
CA THR A 68 0.59 -6.66 16.90
C THR A 68 2.00 -6.69 17.46
N ARG A 69 2.69 -7.81 17.34
CA ARG A 69 4.07 -7.95 17.81
C ARG A 69 5.04 -7.02 17.08
N LEU A 70 4.86 -6.83 15.76
CA LEU A 70 5.64 -5.84 15.01
C LEU A 70 5.40 -4.41 15.49
N ARG A 71 4.14 -4.06 15.78
CA ARG A 71 3.78 -2.74 16.31
C ARG A 71 4.38 -2.49 17.70
N GLU A 72 4.30 -3.46 18.60
CA GLU A 72 4.93 -3.41 19.92
C GLU A 72 6.44 -3.21 19.80
N HIS A 73 7.09 -3.99 18.93
CA HIS A 73 8.52 -3.89 18.64
C HIS A 73 8.95 -2.48 18.16
N LEU A 74 8.16 -1.89 17.24
CA LEU A 74 8.38 -0.53 16.77
C LEU A 74 8.17 0.51 17.90
N SER A 75 7.14 0.35 18.73
CA SER A 75 6.81 1.29 19.80
C SER A 75 7.87 1.29 20.92
N GLU A 76 8.54 0.15 21.13
CA GLU A 76 9.66 0.01 22.08
C GLU A 76 11.00 0.52 21.53
N GLY A 77 11.04 0.95 20.25
CA GLY A 77 12.24 1.43 19.59
C GLY A 77 13.31 0.36 19.38
N LEU A 78 12.92 -0.91 19.32
CA LEU A 78 13.84 -2.01 19.11
C LEU A 78 14.37 -2.01 17.67
N LEU A 79 15.69 -2.11 17.51
CA LEU A 79 16.37 -2.06 16.22
C LEU A 79 16.76 -3.45 15.68
N ASP A 80 16.47 -4.50 16.41
CA ASP A 80 16.71 -5.87 15.97
C ASP A 80 15.62 -6.35 14.98
N MET A 81 15.92 -7.41 14.25
CA MET A 81 14.98 -7.98 13.26
C MET A 81 13.81 -8.67 13.97
N PRO A 82 12.57 -8.22 13.75
CA PRO A 82 11.42 -8.88 14.32
C PRO A 82 11.25 -10.30 13.77
N VAL A 83 10.88 -11.23 14.63
CA VAL A 83 10.65 -12.61 14.25
C VAL A 83 9.19 -12.80 13.83
N ILE A 84 8.98 -13.06 12.55
CA ILE A 84 7.67 -13.48 12.02
C ILE A 84 7.48 -14.97 12.33
N GLN A 85 6.40 -15.33 13.00
CA GLN A 85 6.05 -16.71 13.24
C GLN A 85 5.12 -17.23 12.15
N GLY A 86 5.36 -18.45 11.70
CA GLY A 86 4.54 -19.12 10.72
C GLY A 86 4.54 -20.63 10.98
N SER A 87 3.52 -21.32 10.47
CA SER A 87 3.41 -22.77 10.52
C SER A 87 3.06 -23.35 9.16
N ARG A 88 3.23 -24.66 8.98
CA ARG A 88 2.87 -25.33 7.71
C ARG A 88 1.37 -25.33 7.42
N ARG A 89 0.52 -25.17 8.43
CA ARG A 89 -0.94 -25.22 8.33
C ARG A 89 -1.64 -23.96 8.83
N GLY A 90 -0.87 -22.95 9.25
CA GLY A 90 -1.38 -21.67 9.71
C GLY A 90 -1.67 -20.69 8.56
N GLU A 91 -2.18 -19.52 8.91
CA GLU A 91 -2.41 -18.42 7.98
C GLU A 91 -1.10 -17.86 7.42
N VAL A 92 -0.02 -17.93 8.21
CA VAL A 92 1.34 -17.52 7.82
C VAL A 92 2.18 -18.76 7.56
N ARG A 93 2.68 -18.91 6.33
CA ARG A 93 3.52 -20.06 5.92
C ARG A 93 4.84 -19.57 5.33
N PHE A 94 5.94 -20.23 5.72
CA PHE A 94 7.23 -20.07 5.06
C PHE A 94 7.34 -21.10 3.94
N LEU A 95 7.64 -20.61 2.75
CA LEU A 95 7.79 -21.45 1.56
C LEU A 95 9.27 -21.50 1.15
N PRO A 96 9.83 -22.68 0.86
CA PRO A 96 11.07 -22.80 0.12
C PRO A 96 10.95 -22.16 -1.25
N GLY A 97 12.08 -21.70 -1.82
CA GLY A 97 12.06 -21.01 -3.08
C GLY A 97 11.60 -21.85 -4.29
N ASP A 98 11.79 -23.15 -4.22
CA ASP A 98 11.35 -24.15 -5.21
C ASP A 98 9.84 -24.41 -5.19
N GLU A 99 9.17 -24.22 -4.05
CA GLU A 99 7.72 -24.36 -3.91
C GLU A 99 6.95 -23.06 -4.28
N LEU A 100 7.65 -21.95 -4.50
CA LEU A 100 7.02 -20.64 -4.68
C LEU A 100 6.07 -20.58 -5.89
N ILE A 101 6.46 -21.17 -7.01
CA ILE A 101 5.65 -21.11 -8.24
C ILE A 101 4.36 -21.89 -8.07
N GLU A 102 4.42 -23.09 -7.47
CA GLU A 102 3.24 -23.90 -7.19
C GLU A 102 2.30 -23.18 -6.23
N ALA A 103 2.83 -22.62 -5.15
CA ALA A 103 2.04 -21.84 -4.20
C ALA A 103 1.37 -20.61 -4.83
N LEU A 104 2.01 -19.96 -5.80
CA LEU A 104 1.40 -18.85 -6.56
C LEU A 104 0.29 -19.34 -7.49
N VAL A 105 0.50 -20.47 -8.18
CA VAL A 105 -0.54 -21.09 -9.01
C VAL A 105 -1.77 -21.40 -8.18
N ASP A 106 -1.58 -22.06 -7.03
CA ASP A 106 -2.67 -22.40 -6.10
C ASP A 106 -3.38 -21.14 -5.61
N ALA A 107 -2.63 -20.13 -5.15
CA ALA A 107 -3.22 -18.89 -4.65
C ALA A 107 -4.05 -18.16 -5.72
N TYR A 108 -3.56 -18.05 -6.94
CA TYR A 108 -4.32 -17.42 -8.03
C TYR A 108 -5.49 -18.27 -8.51
N SER A 109 -5.41 -19.61 -8.40
CA SER A 109 -6.51 -20.52 -8.71
C SER A 109 -7.61 -20.43 -7.67
N ASP A 110 -7.26 -20.40 -6.37
CA ASP A 110 -8.21 -20.46 -5.27
C ASP A 110 -8.87 -19.09 -4.99
N TYR A 111 -8.10 -18.01 -5.08
CA TYR A 111 -8.53 -16.66 -4.67
C TYR A 111 -8.64 -15.66 -5.84
N GLY A 112 -8.08 -15.97 -6.99
CA GLY A 112 -8.10 -15.08 -8.16
C GLY A 112 -7.17 -13.87 -8.04
N THR A 113 -7.23 -12.98 -9.05
CA THR A 113 -6.38 -11.78 -9.13
C THR A 113 -6.80 -10.65 -8.21
N GLY A 114 -8.05 -10.64 -7.75
CA GLY A 114 -8.57 -9.61 -6.85
C GLY A 114 -8.11 -9.77 -5.41
N ASP A 115 -7.90 -11.03 -4.98
CA ASP A 115 -7.62 -11.37 -3.59
C ASP A 115 -6.20 -11.94 -3.39
N THR A 116 -5.38 -11.93 -4.45
CA THR A 116 -3.97 -12.38 -4.41
C THR A 116 -3.03 -11.23 -4.74
N ILE A 117 -2.07 -10.95 -3.85
CA ILE A 117 -1.04 -9.93 -4.06
C ILE A 117 0.36 -10.47 -3.74
N VAL A 118 1.35 -10.09 -4.55
CA VAL A 118 2.76 -10.38 -4.31
C VAL A 118 3.49 -9.10 -3.90
N VAL A 119 3.96 -9.05 -2.65
CA VAL A 119 4.69 -7.90 -2.13
C VAL A 119 6.19 -8.11 -2.31
N THR A 120 6.87 -7.13 -2.89
CA THR A 120 8.32 -7.15 -3.13
C THR A 120 9.00 -5.88 -2.64
N ARG A 121 10.29 -5.94 -2.39
CA ARG A 121 11.09 -4.79 -1.92
C ARG A 121 11.52 -3.81 -3.01
N SER A 122 11.23 -4.07 -4.28
CA SER A 122 11.64 -3.18 -5.38
C SER A 122 10.78 -3.35 -6.63
N ASN A 123 10.61 -2.26 -7.39
CA ASN A 123 9.91 -2.28 -8.68
C ASN A 123 10.57 -3.25 -9.69
N LYS A 124 11.90 -3.38 -9.66
CA LYS A 124 12.60 -4.35 -10.51
C LYS A 124 12.14 -5.79 -10.23
N ARG A 125 12.02 -6.16 -8.94
CA ARG A 125 11.51 -7.48 -8.56
C ARG A 125 10.02 -7.61 -8.87
N ALA A 126 9.21 -6.60 -8.62
CA ALA A 126 7.79 -6.60 -8.97
C ALA A 126 7.59 -6.90 -10.46
N ASN A 127 8.37 -6.26 -11.34
CA ASN A 127 8.29 -6.50 -12.79
C ASN A 127 8.68 -7.94 -13.16
N VAL A 128 9.68 -8.53 -12.50
CA VAL A 128 10.05 -9.94 -12.73
C VAL A 128 8.91 -10.89 -12.32
N TYR A 129 8.30 -10.66 -11.15
CA TYR A 129 7.16 -11.45 -10.69
C TYR A 129 5.94 -11.26 -11.61
N ASN A 130 5.61 -10.03 -11.98
CA ASN A 130 4.51 -9.74 -12.89
C ASN A 130 4.68 -10.45 -14.23
N GLY A 131 5.89 -10.40 -14.82
CA GLY A 131 6.19 -11.13 -16.06
C GLY A 131 6.05 -12.64 -15.92
N GLY A 132 6.57 -13.20 -14.82
CA GLY A 132 6.48 -14.64 -14.54
C GLY A 132 5.04 -15.12 -14.30
N ILE A 133 4.25 -14.37 -13.52
CA ILE A 133 2.85 -14.66 -13.25
C ILE A 133 2.02 -14.57 -14.53
N ARG A 134 2.19 -13.49 -15.31
CA ARG A 134 1.48 -13.32 -16.58
C ARG A 134 1.75 -14.48 -17.54
N ALA A 135 3.04 -14.84 -17.73
CA ALA A 135 3.40 -15.88 -18.68
C ALA A 135 3.03 -17.28 -18.20
N ARG A 136 3.27 -17.62 -16.93
CA ARG A 136 3.15 -19.00 -16.43
C ARG A 136 1.78 -19.36 -15.85
N ILE A 137 1.07 -18.35 -15.30
CA ILE A 137 -0.22 -18.58 -14.63
C ILE A 137 -1.37 -18.19 -15.54
N PHE A 138 -1.23 -17.05 -16.27
CA PHE A 138 -2.29 -16.51 -17.09
C PHE A 138 -2.11 -16.73 -18.60
N ASP A 139 -1.00 -17.40 -19.01
CA ASP A 139 -0.67 -17.64 -20.43
C ASP A 139 -0.72 -16.36 -21.29
N ARG A 140 -0.11 -15.27 -20.75
CA ARG A 140 -0.08 -13.94 -21.38
C ARG A 140 1.36 -13.54 -21.67
N GLU A 141 1.79 -13.70 -22.91
CA GLU A 141 3.14 -13.36 -23.37
C GLU A 141 3.26 -11.94 -23.92
N ASP A 142 2.17 -11.37 -24.45
CA ASP A 142 2.15 -10.00 -24.96
C ASP A 142 2.51 -8.96 -23.90
N GLN A 143 3.03 -7.80 -24.33
CA GLN A 143 3.38 -6.71 -23.43
C GLN A 143 2.19 -6.21 -22.62
N LEU A 144 0.99 -6.21 -23.23
CA LEU A 144 -0.29 -5.86 -22.61
C LEU A 144 -1.38 -6.79 -23.15
N ALA A 145 -2.19 -7.37 -22.27
CA ALA A 145 -3.27 -8.26 -22.62
C ALA A 145 -4.58 -7.85 -21.94
N ARG A 146 -5.71 -8.28 -22.53
CA ARG A 146 -7.02 -8.05 -21.92
C ARG A 146 -7.09 -8.69 -20.53
N GLY A 147 -7.51 -7.90 -19.53
CA GLY A 147 -7.60 -8.32 -18.12
C GLY A 147 -6.32 -8.09 -17.31
N ASP A 148 -5.31 -7.43 -17.86
CA ASP A 148 -4.20 -6.94 -17.06
C ASP A 148 -4.65 -5.76 -16.20
N LEU A 149 -4.18 -5.74 -14.95
CA LEU A 149 -4.29 -4.58 -14.08
C LEU A 149 -3.12 -3.64 -14.39
N VAL A 150 -3.44 -2.40 -14.73
CA VAL A 150 -2.45 -1.38 -15.06
C VAL A 150 -2.57 -0.20 -14.12
N MET A 151 -1.44 0.45 -13.82
CA MET A 151 -1.37 1.64 -13.00
C MET A 151 -0.72 2.77 -13.79
N ALA A 152 -1.37 3.94 -13.83
CA ALA A 152 -0.76 5.14 -14.37
C ALA A 152 0.31 5.64 -13.39
N VAL A 153 1.58 5.52 -13.76
CA VAL A 153 2.72 5.93 -12.92
C VAL A 153 3.17 7.36 -13.16
N LYS A 154 2.71 7.99 -14.24
CA LYS A 154 3.09 9.35 -14.62
C LYS A 154 1.96 10.01 -15.40
N ASN A 155 1.67 11.29 -15.08
CA ASN A 155 0.75 12.09 -15.87
C ASN A 155 1.34 12.38 -17.25
N ASN A 156 0.49 12.32 -18.28
CA ASN A 156 0.84 12.71 -19.63
C ASN A 156 -0.21 13.67 -20.16
N TYR A 157 0.11 14.97 -20.15
CA TYR A 157 -0.78 16.02 -20.60
C TYR A 157 -0.66 16.34 -22.12
N PHE A 158 0.25 15.67 -22.83
CA PHE A 158 0.50 15.91 -24.25
C PHE A 158 -0.78 15.81 -25.09
N TRP A 159 -1.56 14.77 -24.88
CA TRP A 159 -2.82 14.56 -25.61
C TRP A 159 -3.90 15.56 -25.22
N THR A 160 -3.96 15.96 -23.96
CA THR A 160 -4.93 16.95 -23.47
C THR A 160 -4.63 18.33 -24.06
N GLU A 161 -3.37 18.71 -24.13
CA GLU A 161 -2.96 19.99 -24.74
C GLU A 161 -3.25 20.03 -26.23
N GLN A 162 -3.04 18.94 -26.95
CA GLN A 162 -3.40 18.86 -28.37
C GLN A 162 -4.91 18.98 -28.59
N LEU A 163 -5.71 18.31 -27.77
CA LEU A 163 -7.17 18.35 -27.84
C LEU A 163 -7.69 19.77 -27.57
N LEU A 164 -7.17 20.43 -26.55
CA LEU A 164 -7.51 21.81 -26.20
C LEU A 164 -7.14 22.80 -27.31
N LYS A 165 -5.98 22.63 -27.96
CA LYS A 165 -5.59 23.42 -29.12
C LYS A 165 -6.53 23.22 -30.32
N THR A 166 -6.98 22.00 -30.53
CA THR A 166 -7.91 21.67 -31.64
C THR A 166 -9.32 22.22 -31.37
N LEU A 167 -9.78 22.17 -30.11
CA LEU A 167 -11.09 22.69 -29.70
C LEU A 167 -11.14 24.20 -29.56
N GLY A 168 -10.00 24.87 -29.29
CA GLY A 168 -9.89 26.29 -29.16
C GLY A 168 -9.68 27.07 -30.49
N GLN A 169 -9.66 26.33 -31.61
CA GLN A 169 -9.52 26.91 -32.98
C GLN A 169 -10.85 26.98 -33.75
N ASN A 170 -12.00 26.74 -33.09
CA ASN A 170 -13.33 26.90 -33.69
C ASN A 170 -14.07 28.10 -33.13
#